data_54792f190f96967667aa0396e78eac66
#
_entry.id   54792f190f96967667aa0396e78eac66
#
_cell.length_a   1.000
_cell.length_b   1.000
_cell.length_c   1.000
_cell.angle_alpha   90.00
_cell.angle_beta   90.00
_cell.angle_gamma   90.00
#
_symmetry.space_group_name_H-M   'P 1'
#
loop_
_entity.id
_entity.type
_entity.pdbx_description
1 polymer ?
#
loop_
_entity_poly.entity_id
_entity_poly.type
_entity_poly.pdbx_seq_one_letter_code
_entity_poly.pdbx_strand_id
1 'polypeptide(L)'
;MNMTRQNLYGREFKILEGDGLTGMCEGAIDAGGGALATNTAMMCRPFCASGAGNPIISAHRTPFPGFQWDEVWFGYQGFTSEEEFLRSHGFFGSGRCYVVVVDGGEKKLVALEDFVQLCPDAILGPRLKPLGHGMRRYSKFFINRSRLPHHTHDCKEEAYWIEPAMIVDFDLFDEQCFMAVGLHEDFGPNELRAHLTRQGWDDPSKVLKRHARWVYMHPGAAMIMKTQILHGPAAFLPHYEPQFYDDGYRMYEPMPKIPRSLLVGREIPEHLRGDPDADADGDREALLDYLVSDDALDWESIHDPRYSERHTCTPLLDRDTCDGRDVTDHWIVYGAFGRQNNHQVFASKRLVIQPGVKYQLQDPVGSDLIVVQGMGKIGAHPACAPRALKPGDLGNWCFIVPAGTANSVSIENTGDTELVALRTFGPDHPTMPVLPWQDRSTLVPKPLPAHLQR
;
A
#
# COMPACT_ATOMS: atom_id res chain seq x y z
N MET A 1 -5.42 -18.59 25.74
CA MET A 1 -5.88 -17.44 24.93
C MET A 1 -5.86 -16.21 25.81
N ASN A 2 -4.98 -15.27 25.53
CA ASN A 2 -4.92 -13.99 26.22
C ASN A 2 -5.84 -13.01 25.49
N MET A 3 -6.32 -12.01 26.21
CA MET A 3 -7.20 -10.99 25.67
C MET A 3 -6.71 -9.63 26.15
N THR A 4 -6.33 -8.78 25.21
CA THR A 4 -5.99 -7.39 25.47
C THR A 4 -7.10 -6.47 24.96
N ARG A 5 -7.18 -5.27 25.47
CA ARG A 5 -8.13 -4.26 24.99
C ARG A 5 -7.35 -3.13 24.33
N GLN A 6 -7.74 -2.76 23.14
CA GLN A 6 -7.12 -1.68 22.42
C GLN A 6 -8.18 -0.69 21.92
N ASN A 7 -7.89 0.59 22.04
CA ASN A 7 -8.74 1.64 21.49
C ASN A 7 -8.33 1.89 20.02
N LEU A 8 -9.14 1.42 19.10
CA LEU A 8 -8.98 1.65 17.67
C LEU A 8 -10.15 2.48 17.15
N TYR A 9 -9.85 3.51 16.39
CA TYR A 9 -10.88 4.38 15.77
C TYR A 9 -11.86 5.00 16.80
N GLY A 10 -11.42 5.22 18.03
CA GLY A 10 -12.26 5.76 19.09
C GLY A 10 -13.20 4.74 19.74
N ARG A 11 -13.00 3.44 19.49
CA ARG A 11 -13.72 2.33 20.14
C ARG A 11 -12.76 1.34 20.77
N GLU A 12 -13.19 0.74 21.87
CA GLU A 12 -12.46 -0.33 22.54
C GLU A 12 -12.78 -1.67 21.87
N PHE A 13 -11.73 -2.40 21.47
CA PHE A 13 -11.84 -3.74 20.90
C PHE A 13 -11.10 -4.74 21.77
N LYS A 14 -11.60 -5.97 21.78
CA LYS A 14 -10.92 -7.12 22.37
C LYS A 14 -10.02 -7.75 21.32
N ILE A 15 -8.73 -7.81 21.60
CA ILE A 15 -7.73 -8.48 20.78
C ILE A 15 -7.45 -9.85 21.40
N LEU A 16 -7.48 -10.87 20.58
CA LEU A 16 -7.20 -12.24 20.98
C LEU A 16 -5.77 -12.61 20.60
N GLU A 17 -5.03 -13.22 21.52
CA GLU A 17 -3.65 -13.63 21.37
C GLU A 17 -3.43 -15.02 21.95
N GLY A 18 -2.47 -15.80 21.40
CA GLY A 18 -1.98 -17.06 21.94
C GLY A 18 -2.47 -18.32 21.22
N ASP A 19 -1.97 -19.46 21.67
CA ASP A 19 -2.01 -20.76 20.97
C ASP A 19 -3.39 -21.40 20.74
N GLY A 20 -4.45 -20.90 21.36
CA GLY A 20 -5.81 -21.46 21.23
C GLY A 20 -6.62 -20.95 20.04
N LEU A 21 -6.00 -20.20 19.12
CA LEU A 21 -6.73 -19.48 18.07
C LEU A 21 -6.89 -20.25 16.76
N THR A 22 -6.14 -21.35 16.52
CA THR A 22 -6.13 -22.03 15.22
C THR A 22 -7.52 -22.45 14.75
N GLY A 23 -8.28 -23.16 15.59
CA GLY A 23 -9.64 -23.57 15.23
C GLY A 23 -10.61 -22.39 15.04
N MET A 24 -10.40 -21.28 15.74
CA MET A 24 -11.16 -20.04 15.56
C MET A 24 -10.83 -19.40 14.22
N CYS A 25 -9.55 -19.39 13.81
CA CYS A 25 -9.12 -18.83 12.54
C CYS A 25 -9.68 -19.62 11.35
N GLU A 26 -9.63 -20.95 11.40
CA GLU A 26 -10.28 -21.82 10.40
C GLU A 26 -11.78 -21.58 10.37
N GLY A 27 -12.44 -21.57 11.52
CA GLY A 27 -13.87 -21.28 11.63
C GLY A 27 -14.26 -19.89 11.13
N ALA A 28 -13.39 -18.89 11.22
CA ALA A 28 -13.65 -17.55 10.69
C ALA A 28 -13.67 -17.53 9.15
N ILE A 29 -12.84 -18.32 8.47
CA ILE A 29 -12.86 -18.47 7.01
C ILE A 29 -14.19 -19.07 6.57
N ASP A 30 -14.62 -20.15 7.20
CA ASP A 30 -15.89 -20.83 6.88
C ASP A 30 -17.10 -19.94 7.18
N ALA A 31 -17.13 -19.31 8.36
CA ALA A 31 -18.21 -18.41 8.76
C ALA A 31 -18.28 -17.17 7.84
N GLY A 32 -17.15 -16.74 7.29
CA GLY A 32 -17.02 -15.64 6.34
C GLY A 32 -17.43 -16.02 4.90
N GLY A 33 -17.82 -17.27 4.66
CA GLY A 33 -18.11 -17.74 3.29
C GLY A 33 -16.88 -17.73 2.40
N GLY A 34 -15.75 -18.04 2.96
CA GLY A 34 -14.45 -18.09 2.28
C GLY A 34 -13.69 -16.76 2.25
N ALA A 35 -14.25 -15.68 2.76
CA ALA A 35 -13.59 -14.38 2.87
C ALA A 35 -13.38 -13.98 4.34
N LEU A 36 -12.38 -13.17 4.61
CA LEU A 36 -12.09 -12.61 5.93
C LEU A 36 -12.29 -11.09 5.89
N ALA A 37 -13.17 -10.58 6.74
CA ALA A 37 -13.26 -9.15 6.96
C ALA A 37 -12.06 -8.67 7.76
N THR A 38 -11.45 -7.58 7.32
CA THR A 38 -10.29 -6.98 8.00
C THR A 38 -10.54 -5.52 8.32
N ASN A 39 -9.81 -5.01 9.30
CA ASN A 39 -9.62 -3.57 9.44
C ASN A 39 -8.29 -3.15 8.83
N THR A 40 -8.13 -1.86 8.66
CA THR A 40 -6.93 -1.24 8.10
C THR A 40 -6.00 -0.74 9.19
N ALA A 41 -4.71 -0.65 8.87
CA ALA A 41 -3.82 0.25 9.59
C ALA A 41 -4.00 1.68 9.04
N MET A 42 -4.04 2.68 9.92
CA MET A 42 -4.20 4.09 9.56
C MET A 42 -2.96 4.87 9.96
N MET A 43 -2.47 5.71 9.04
CA MET A 43 -1.22 6.44 9.19
C MET A 43 -1.41 7.93 9.06
N CYS A 44 -0.69 8.68 9.94
CA CYS A 44 -0.44 10.10 9.77
C CYS A 44 0.99 10.28 9.25
N ARG A 45 1.16 10.97 8.14
CA ARG A 45 2.46 11.25 7.55
C ARG A 45 2.97 12.64 7.96
N PRO A 46 4.08 12.74 8.70
CA PRO A 46 4.58 14.04 9.16
C PRO A 46 5.14 14.91 8.03
N PHE A 47 5.44 14.32 6.88
CA PHE A 47 5.96 15.01 5.71
C PHE A 47 4.86 15.49 4.74
N CYS A 48 3.61 15.13 4.97
CA CYS A 48 2.49 15.69 4.24
C CYS A 48 2.02 16.98 4.93
N ALA A 49 1.63 17.97 4.13
CA ALA A 49 1.01 19.15 4.70
C ALA A 49 -0.24 18.74 5.47
N SER A 50 -0.27 19.04 6.77
CA SER A 50 -1.37 18.69 7.64
C SER A 50 -2.67 19.33 7.16
N GLY A 51 -3.75 18.61 7.22
CA GLY A 51 -5.07 19.21 7.22
C GLY A 51 -5.96 18.95 6.01
N ALA A 52 -5.64 18.04 5.07
CA ALA A 52 -6.63 17.65 4.08
C ALA A 52 -7.46 16.46 4.51
N GLY A 53 -6.89 15.61 5.27
CA GLY A 53 -7.48 14.32 5.56
C GLY A 53 -7.84 13.55 4.28
N ASN A 54 -7.54 12.32 4.27
CA ASN A 54 -8.09 11.46 3.24
C ASN A 54 -9.62 11.44 3.41
N PRO A 55 -10.44 11.90 2.45
CA PRO A 55 -11.89 11.93 2.58
C PRO A 55 -12.50 10.56 2.80
N ILE A 56 -11.77 9.48 2.47
CA ILE A 56 -12.15 8.10 2.74
C ILE A 56 -12.14 7.80 4.23
N ILE A 57 -11.21 8.39 4.96
CA ILE A 57 -11.01 8.20 6.40
C ILE A 57 -11.34 9.43 7.23
N SER A 58 -11.87 10.48 6.64
CA SER A 58 -12.34 11.68 7.38
C SER A 58 -13.44 11.38 8.39
N ALA A 59 -14.13 10.25 8.24
CA ALA A 59 -15.09 9.75 9.21
C ALA A 59 -14.44 9.29 10.54
N HIS A 60 -13.14 9.03 10.54
CA HIS A 60 -12.41 8.57 11.72
C HIS A 60 -11.62 9.72 12.34
N ARG A 61 -11.87 10.00 13.60
CA ARG A 61 -11.10 11.02 14.35
C ARG A 61 -9.71 10.50 14.62
N THR A 62 -8.69 11.32 14.31
CA THR A 62 -7.33 11.02 14.75
C THR A 62 -7.23 11.15 16.27
N PRO A 63 -6.37 10.35 16.93
CA PRO A 63 -6.10 10.53 18.35
C PRO A 63 -5.32 11.81 18.67
N PHE A 64 -4.84 12.52 17.63
CA PHE A 64 -3.99 13.70 17.78
C PHE A 64 -4.69 14.94 17.23
N PRO A 65 -4.93 15.97 18.05
CA PRO A 65 -5.51 17.23 17.59
C PRO A 65 -4.62 17.88 16.50
N GLY A 66 -5.24 18.28 15.39
CA GLY A 66 -4.53 18.95 14.29
C GLY A 66 -3.90 18.03 13.25
N PHE A 67 -3.90 16.71 13.48
CA PHE A 67 -3.52 15.73 12.47
C PHE A 67 -4.74 15.09 11.85
N GLN A 68 -4.58 14.66 10.61
CA GLN A 68 -5.56 13.85 9.90
C GLN A 68 -4.88 12.58 9.41
N TRP A 69 -5.68 11.51 9.24
CA TRP A 69 -5.20 10.30 8.63
C TRP A 69 -4.92 10.55 7.16
N ASP A 70 -3.69 10.33 6.74
CA ASP A 70 -3.27 10.58 5.36
C ASP A 70 -3.28 9.31 4.53
N GLU A 71 -2.94 8.18 5.14
CA GLU A 71 -2.85 6.89 4.47
C GLU A 71 -3.65 5.82 5.21
N VAL A 72 -4.20 4.88 4.44
CA VAL A 72 -4.83 3.64 4.90
C VAL A 72 -4.07 2.48 4.31
N TRP A 73 -3.65 1.53 5.13
CA TRP A 73 -2.90 0.37 4.70
C TRP A 73 -3.73 -0.90 4.86
N PHE A 74 -3.72 -1.74 3.83
CA PHE A 74 -4.49 -2.96 3.71
C PHE A 74 -3.57 -4.17 3.60
N GLY A 75 -3.91 -5.26 4.27
CA GLY A 75 -3.12 -6.48 4.22
C GLY A 75 -1.75 -6.36 4.89
N TYR A 76 -1.50 -5.29 5.63
CA TYR A 76 -0.23 -5.04 6.28
C TYR A 76 -0.03 -5.94 7.50
N GLN A 77 0.99 -6.78 7.42
CA GLN A 77 1.46 -7.65 8.49
C GLN A 77 2.66 -6.98 9.16
N GLY A 78 2.41 -5.97 9.92
CA GLY A 78 3.52 -5.19 10.47
C GLY A 78 3.75 -5.46 11.95
N PHE A 79 4.47 -4.59 12.55
CA PHE A 79 5.08 -4.51 13.84
C PHE A 79 4.30 -5.10 15.01
N THR A 80 5.04 -5.66 15.95
CA THR A 80 4.51 -6.29 17.17
C THR A 80 3.94 -5.27 18.15
N SER A 81 4.33 -3.99 18.04
CA SER A 81 3.83 -2.93 18.91
C SER A 81 3.73 -1.58 18.19
N GLU A 82 2.84 -0.71 18.65
CA GLU A 82 2.75 0.67 18.22
C GLU A 82 4.09 1.43 18.42
N GLU A 83 4.82 1.13 19.49
CA GLU A 83 6.11 1.74 19.78
C GLU A 83 7.19 1.34 18.75
N GLU A 84 7.26 0.07 18.37
CA GLU A 84 8.18 -0.42 17.36
C GLU A 84 7.87 0.20 16.00
N PHE A 85 6.59 0.29 15.66
CA PHE A 85 6.12 0.94 14.45
C PHE A 85 6.50 2.42 14.40
N LEU A 86 6.23 3.17 15.46
CA LEU A 86 6.60 4.58 15.58
C LEU A 86 8.12 4.79 15.49
N ARG A 87 8.90 3.88 16.08
CA ARG A 87 10.36 3.94 16.07
C ARG A 87 10.94 3.72 14.68
N SER A 88 10.37 2.78 13.92
CA SER A 88 10.90 2.39 12.62
C SER A 88 10.38 3.24 11.45
N HIS A 89 9.20 3.83 11.56
CA HIS A 89 8.54 4.53 10.44
C HIS A 89 8.27 6.01 10.69
N GLY A 90 8.40 6.47 11.92
CA GLY A 90 8.15 7.86 12.25
C GLY A 90 6.70 8.31 12.09
N PHE A 91 5.74 7.42 12.24
CA PHE A 91 4.33 7.70 12.04
C PHE A 91 3.51 7.49 13.30
N PHE A 92 2.36 8.14 13.34
CA PHE A 92 1.31 7.86 14.28
C PHE A 92 0.23 7.05 13.59
N GLY A 93 -0.10 5.87 14.11
CA GLY A 93 -1.09 5.03 13.48
C GLY A 93 -1.53 3.84 14.34
N SER A 94 -2.46 3.07 13.84
CA SER A 94 -2.88 1.81 14.46
C SER A 94 -1.88 0.67 14.26
N GLY A 95 -0.82 0.87 13.48
CA GLY A 95 0.35 0.00 13.34
C GLY A 95 0.12 -1.40 12.75
N ARG A 96 -1.12 -1.91 12.79
CA ARG A 96 -1.46 -3.28 12.40
C ARG A 96 -2.79 -3.39 11.69
N CYS A 97 -2.88 -4.35 10.78
CA CYS A 97 -4.15 -4.87 10.31
C CYS A 97 -4.61 -6.04 11.18
N TYR A 98 -5.91 -6.14 11.37
CA TYR A 98 -6.52 -7.21 12.14
C TYR A 98 -7.61 -7.91 11.32
N VAL A 99 -7.76 -9.20 11.52
CA VAL A 99 -8.92 -9.97 11.06
C VAL A 99 -10.03 -9.83 12.09
N VAL A 100 -11.24 -9.55 11.61
CA VAL A 100 -12.43 -9.49 12.44
C VAL A 100 -13.01 -10.90 12.57
N VAL A 101 -13.02 -11.44 13.78
CA VAL A 101 -13.62 -12.73 14.09
C VAL A 101 -14.87 -12.54 14.96
N VAL A 102 -15.82 -13.46 14.87
CA VAL A 102 -17.00 -13.46 15.73
C VAL A 102 -16.89 -14.63 16.71
N ASP A 103 -16.85 -14.32 17.99
CA ASP A 103 -16.80 -15.32 19.06
C ASP A 103 -17.84 -15.00 20.12
N GLY A 104 -18.73 -15.97 20.39
CA GLY A 104 -19.86 -15.77 21.31
C GLY A 104 -20.83 -14.65 20.88
N GLY A 105 -20.94 -14.36 19.58
CA GLY A 105 -21.77 -13.27 19.06
C GLY A 105 -21.12 -11.88 19.15
N GLU A 106 -19.91 -11.77 19.69
CA GLU A 106 -19.15 -10.53 19.82
C GLU A 106 -18.05 -10.47 18.75
N LYS A 107 -17.86 -9.28 18.12
CA LYS A 107 -16.74 -9.03 17.21
C LYS A 107 -15.47 -8.84 18.02
N LYS A 108 -14.45 -9.61 17.72
CA LYS A 108 -13.10 -9.56 18.29
C LYS A 108 -12.09 -9.43 17.17
N LEU A 109 -10.86 -9.10 17.51
CA LEU A 109 -9.78 -8.90 16.54
C LEU A 109 -8.65 -9.91 16.78
N VAL A 110 -8.09 -10.43 15.69
CA VAL A 110 -6.83 -11.21 15.70
C VAL A 110 -5.86 -10.49 14.79
N ALA A 111 -4.64 -10.25 15.24
CA ALA A 111 -3.64 -9.61 14.38
C ALA A 111 -3.46 -10.41 13.10
N LEU A 112 -3.39 -9.73 11.95
CA LEU A 112 -3.32 -10.40 10.66
C LEU A 112 -2.06 -11.29 10.55
N GLU A 113 -0.94 -10.85 11.10
CA GLU A 113 0.29 -11.63 11.13
C GLU A 113 0.09 -12.95 11.89
N ASP A 114 -0.49 -12.89 13.09
CA ASP A 114 -0.79 -14.09 13.89
C ASP A 114 -1.76 -15.01 13.16
N PHE A 115 -2.78 -14.44 12.53
CA PHE A 115 -3.77 -15.19 11.75
C PHE A 115 -3.11 -15.97 10.59
N VAL A 116 -2.20 -15.33 9.86
CA VAL A 116 -1.47 -15.98 8.76
C VAL A 116 -0.53 -17.07 9.27
N GLN A 117 0.14 -16.85 10.41
CA GLN A 117 1.00 -17.87 11.04
C GLN A 117 0.21 -19.08 11.54
N LEU A 118 -1.00 -18.88 12.02
CA LEU A 118 -1.87 -19.96 12.51
C LEU A 118 -2.48 -20.80 11.38
N CYS A 119 -2.79 -20.19 10.23
CA CYS A 119 -3.46 -20.82 9.10
C CYS A 119 -2.72 -20.62 7.77
N PRO A 120 -1.39 -20.86 7.69
CA PRO A 120 -0.59 -20.50 6.53
C PRO A 120 -1.01 -21.22 5.25
N ASP A 121 -1.43 -22.47 5.34
CA ASP A 121 -1.85 -23.27 4.17
C ASP A 121 -3.15 -22.75 3.57
N ALA A 122 -4.11 -22.34 4.41
CA ALA A 122 -5.36 -21.78 3.95
C ALA A 122 -5.18 -20.39 3.34
N ILE A 123 -4.38 -19.53 3.97
CA ILE A 123 -4.20 -18.12 3.56
C ILE A 123 -3.27 -17.99 2.37
N LEU A 124 -2.08 -18.62 2.45
CA LEU A 124 -1.00 -18.44 1.47
C LEU A 124 -1.11 -19.43 0.31
N GLY A 125 -1.56 -20.64 0.61
CA GLY A 125 -1.62 -21.72 -0.36
C GLY A 125 -0.24 -22.26 -0.78
N PRO A 126 -0.23 -23.27 -1.67
CA PRO A 126 1.00 -24.01 -2.02
C PRO A 126 1.98 -23.18 -2.86
N ARG A 127 1.55 -22.09 -3.45
CA ARG A 127 2.40 -21.27 -4.33
C ARG A 127 3.15 -20.18 -3.56
N LEU A 128 2.49 -19.45 -2.67
CA LEU A 128 3.10 -18.32 -1.94
C LEU A 128 3.86 -18.78 -0.69
N LYS A 129 3.35 -19.81 0.00
CA LYS A 129 3.98 -20.33 1.22
C LYS A 129 5.47 -20.69 1.06
N PRO A 130 5.91 -21.37 -0.02
CA PRO A 130 7.33 -21.71 -0.21
C PRO A 130 8.25 -20.49 -0.42
N LEU A 131 7.71 -19.35 -0.77
CA LEU A 131 8.49 -18.12 -0.97
C LEU A 131 8.87 -17.43 0.35
N GLY A 132 8.34 -17.93 1.48
CA GLY A 132 8.66 -17.41 2.81
C GLY A 132 8.10 -16.01 3.13
N HIS A 133 7.21 -15.49 2.30
CA HIS A 133 6.76 -14.10 2.39
C HIS A 133 5.68 -13.86 3.46
N GLY A 134 4.99 -14.91 3.93
CA GLY A 134 3.67 -14.65 4.47
C GLY A 134 2.81 -13.96 3.41
N MET A 135 1.92 -13.07 3.81
CA MET A 135 1.25 -12.16 2.85
C MET A 135 2.06 -10.89 2.61
N ARG A 136 3.36 -11.01 2.40
CA ARG A 136 4.32 -9.90 2.37
C ARG A 136 4.12 -8.92 1.19
N ARG A 137 2.90 -8.70 0.84
CA ARG A 137 2.38 -7.62 0.02
C ARG A 137 1.37 -6.84 0.84
N TYR A 138 1.19 -5.59 0.54
CA TYR A 138 0.09 -4.79 1.06
C TYR A 138 -0.22 -3.66 0.08
N SER A 139 -1.33 -2.99 0.32
CA SER A 139 -1.73 -1.84 -0.48
C SER A 139 -1.95 -0.64 0.42
N LYS A 140 -1.71 0.52 -0.11
CA LYS A 140 -2.06 1.78 0.55
C LYS A 140 -3.14 2.49 -0.26
N PHE A 141 -3.92 3.28 0.43
CA PHE A 141 -4.78 4.27 -0.19
C PHE A 141 -4.50 5.62 0.47
N PHE A 142 -4.16 6.62 -0.31
CA PHE A 142 -3.86 7.94 0.23
C PHE A 142 -4.26 9.08 -0.71
N ILE A 143 -4.59 10.21 -0.11
CA ILE A 143 -4.80 11.49 -0.76
C ILE A 143 -4.08 12.54 0.08
N ASN A 144 -2.97 13.04 -0.39
CA ASN A 144 -2.15 14.01 0.33
C ASN A 144 -2.40 15.42 -0.19
N ARG A 145 -2.33 16.43 0.68
CA ARG A 145 -2.46 17.85 0.27
C ARG A 145 -1.23 18.40 -0.40
N SER A 146 -0.09 17.82 -0.16
CA SER A 146 1.17 18.18 -0.81
C SER A 146 1.73 16.96 -1.52
N ARG A 147 2.52 17.22 -2.55
CA ARG A 147 3.32 16.17 -3.18
C ARG A 147 4.21 15.52 -2.10
N LEU A 148 4.34 14.21 -2.15
CA LEU A 148 5.32 13.53 -1.32
C LEU A 148 6.74 13.98 -1.70
N PRO A 149 7.65 14.12 -0.72
CA PRO A 149 9.06 14.43 -0.99
C PRO A 149 9.69 13.40 -1.90
N HIS A 150 10.71 13.80 -2.67
CA HIS A 150 11.48 12.86 -3.48
C HIS A 150 12.15 11.82 -2.58
N HIS A 151 11.94 10.57 -2.90
CA HIS A 151 12.49 9.44 -2.17
C HIS A 151 12.74 8.24 -3.08
N THR A 152 13.44 7.25 -2.55
CA THR A 152 13.66 5.94 -3.18
C THR A 152 13.38 4.82 -2.19
N HIS A 153 13.26 3.61 -2.70
CA HIS A 153 13.18 2.39 -1.91
C HIS A 153 14.27 1.40 -2.29
N ASP A 154 14.79 0.67 -1.30
CA ASP A 154 15.89 -0.29 -1.51
C ASP A 154 15.40 -1.64 -1.98
N CYS A 155 14.36 -2.13 -1.33
CA CYS A 155 13.88 -3.51 -1.48
C CYS A 155 12.41 -3.57 -1.92
N LYS A 156 11.74 -2.42 -1.98
CA LYS A 156 10.32 -2.32 -2.24
C LYS A 156 10.07 -1.81 -3.66
N GLU A 157 9.41 -2.61 -4.44
CA GLU A 157 8.72 -2.15 -5.64
C GLU A 157 7.29 -1.76 -5.27
N GLU A 158 6.74 -0.77 -5.97
CA GLU A 158 5.40 -0.27 -5.79
C GLU A 158 4.78 0.16 -7.11
N ALA A 159 3.48 0.37 -7.13
CA ALA A 159 2.79 0.95 -8.27
C ALA A 159 1.73 1.94 -7.81
N TYR A 160 1.46 2.94 -8.63
CA TYR A 160 0.48 3.98 -8.36
C TYR A 160 -0.66 3.90 -9.38
N TRP A 161 -1.82 3.50 -8.90
CA TRP A 161 -3.07 3.52 -9.67
C TRP A 161 -3.94 4.68 -9.19
N ILE A 162 -4.42 5.50 -10.11
CA ILE A 162 -5.41 6.53 -9.80
C ILE A 162 -6.81 5.97 -10.06
N GLU A 163 -7.57 5.73 -8.99
CA GLU A 163 -8.90 5.12 -9.08
C GLU A 163 -9.94 6.15 -9.56
N PRO A 164 -10.48 5.99 -10.78
CA PRO A 164 -11.41 6.97 -11.35
C PRO A 164 -12.68 7.16 -10.50
N ALA A 165 -13.18 6.09 -9.86
CA ALA A 165 -14.39 6.16 -9.02
C ALA A 165 -14.22 7.04 -7.78
N MET A 166 -13.00 7.39 -7.41
CA MET A 166 -12.68 8.14 -6.20
C MET A 166 -12.25 9.58 -6.46
N ILE A 167 -12.13 9.99 -7.71
CA ILE A 167 -11.86 11.38 -8.08
C ILE A 167 -13.10 12.21 -7.77
N VAL A 168 -12.95 13.20 -6.91
CA VAL A 168 -14.06 14.09 -6.46
C VAL A 168 -14.09 15.43 -7.16
N ASP A 169 -12.95 15.86 -7.68
CA ASP A 169 -12.76 17.17 -8.33
C ASP A 169 -11.80 17.01 -9.51
N PHE A 170 -12.37 17.01 -10.72
CA PHE A 170 -11.59 16.81 -11.94
C PHE A 170 -10.77 18.07 -12.32
N ASP A 171 -11.23 19.27 -11.97
CA ASP A 171 -10.47 20.51 -12.25
C ASP A 171 -9.20 20.52 -11.40
N LEU A 172 -9.32 20.23 -10.11
CA LEU A 172 -8.17 20.09 -9.21
C LEU A 172 -7.25 18.94 -9.63
N PHE A 173 -7.83 17.86 -10.13
CA PHE A 173 -7.07 16.73 -10.66
C PHE A 173 -6.19 17.18 -11.83
N ASP A 174 -6.73 17.86 -12.84
CA ASP A 174 -5.98 18.27 -14.03
C ASP A 174 -4.82 19.22 -13.72
N GLU A 175 -4.93 20.02 -12.67
CA GLU A 175 -3.86 20.92 -12.22
C GLU A 175 -2.74 20.20 -11.45
N GLN A 176 -3.05 19.12 -10.73
CA GLN A 176 -2.15 18.48 -9.75
C GLN A 176 -1.70 17.06 -10.11
N CYS A 177 -2.18 16.54 -11.24
CA CYS A 177 -2.00 15.12 -11.61
C CYS A 177 -0.61 14.75 -12.14
N PHE A 178 0.43 15.50 -11.76
CA PHE A 178 1.81 15.24 -12.14
C PHE A 178 2.62 14.65 -10.99
N MET A 179 3.21 13.49 -11.24
CA MET A 179 4.14 12.81 -10.36
C MET A 179 5.57 13.08 -10.81
N ALA A 180 6.48 13.31 -9.90
CA ALA A 180 7.91 13.36 -10.21
C ALA A 180 8.45 11.93 -10.35
N VAL A 181 9.12 11.62 -11.46
CA VAL A 181 9.71 10.30 -11.74
C VAL A 181 11.06 10.46 -12.41
N GLY A 182 12.13 10.21 -11.66
CA GLY A 182 13.50 10.38 -12.13
C GLY A 182 13.91 11.85 -12.34
N LEU A 183 15.05 12.04 -12.95
CA LEU A 183 15.70 13.34 -13.18
C LEU A 183 16.07 13.53 -14.66
N HIS A 184 16.22 14.78 -15.08
CA HIS A 184 16.81 15.09 -16.37
C HIS A 184 18.28 14.67 -16.40
N GLU A 185 18.78 14.31 -17.57
CA GLU A 185 20.11 13.75 -17.77
C GLU A 185 21.27 14.74 -17.42
N ASP A 186 20.97 16.02 -17.36
CA ASP A 186 21.91 17.09 -16.96
C ASP A 186 22.12 17.20 -15.44
N PHE A 187 21.38 16.40 -14.65
CA PHE A 187 21.45 16.41 -13.19
C PHE A 187 21.89 15.03 -12.66
N GLY A 188 23.21 14.83 -12.63
CA GLY A 188 23.82 13.55 -12.26
C GLY A 188 24.23 13.44 -10.78
N PRO A 189 25.02 12.40 -10.45
CA PRO A 189 25.47 12.14 -9.06
C PRO A 189 26.19 13.32 -8.42
N ASN A 190 27.07 14.01 -9.18
CA ASN A 190 27.84 15.13 -8.65
C ASN A 190 26.96 16.35 -8.35
N GLU A 191 25.99 16.64 -9.20
CA GLU A 191 25.02 17.71 -9.04
C GLU A 191 24.12 17.43 -7.84
N LEU A 192 23.64 16.18 -7.70
CA LEU A 192 22.83 15.77 -6.55
C LEU A 192 23.62 15.86 -5.25
N ARG A 193 24.86 15.35 -5.22
CA ARG A 193 25.74 15.46 -4.07
C ARG A 193 26.00 16.91 -3.67
N ALA A 194 26.33 17.75 -4.65
CA ALA A 194 26.54 19.17 -4.42
C ALA A 194 25.29 19.87 -3.88
N HIS A 195 24.11 19.45 -4.36
CA HIS A 195 22.83 19.93 -3.87
C HIS A 195 22.61 19.53 -2.41
N LEU A 196 22.74 18.26 -2.08
CA LEU A 196 22.57 17.72 -0.72
C LEU A 196 23.57 18.34 0.28
N THR A 197 24.80 18.69 -0.19
CA THR A 197 25.85 19.28 0.65
C THR A 197 25.63 20.77 0.91
N ARG A 198 25.28 21.55 -0.14
CA ARG A 198 25.25 23.03 -0.08
C ARG A 198 24.05 23.59 0.65
N GLN A 199 22.92 22.93 0.57
CA GLN A 199 21.66 23.54 1.00
C GLN A 199 21.28 23.10 2.40
N GLY A 200 22.07 22.26 2.99
CA GLY A 200 21.64 21.64 4.24
C GLY A 200 20.18 21.33 4.08
N TRP A 201 19.39 20.84 4.26
CA TRP A 201 17.98 20.54 4.09
C TRP A 201 17.03 21.78 4.09
N ASP A 202 17.57 22.98 3.84
CA ASP A 202 16.75 24.20 4.01
C ASP A 202 15.70 24.42 2.89
N ASP A 203 15.97 24.04 1.66
CA ASP A 203 14.97 24.01 0.59
C ASP A 203 15.36 23.11 -0.61
N PRO A 204 15.64 21.82 -0.41
CA PRO A 204 16.01 20.91 -1.48
C PRO A 204 14.86 20.69 -2.47
N SER A 205 13.62 20.89 -2.03
CA SER A 205 12.44 20.70 -2.88
C SER A 205 12.42 21.54 -4.14
N LYS A 206 13.02 22.74 -4.10
CA LYS A 206 13.05 23.62 -5.28
C LYS A 206 14.01 23.16 -6.36
N VAL A 207 15.16 22.59 -5.99
CA VAL A 207 16.15 22.14 -6.97
C VAL A 207 15.70 20.83 -7.60
N LEU A 208 15.34 19.84 -6.80
CA LEU A 208 14.85 18.57 -7.33
C LEU A 208 13.61 18.77 -8.22
N LYS A 209 12.69 19.67 -7.83
CA LYS A 209 11.54 20.03 -8.68
C LYS A 209 11.92 20.58 -10.05
N ARG A 210 13.02 21.31 -10.18
CA ARG A 210 13.47 21.86 -11.47
C ARG A 210 14.07 20.81 -12.39
N HIS A 211 14.68 19.79 -11.81
CA HIS A 211 15.39 18.73 -12.53
C HIS A 211 14.58 17.44 -12.59
N ALA A 212 13.45 17.33 -11.86
CA ALA A 212 12.57 16.18 -11.93
C ALA A 212 11.86 16.11 -13.29
N ARG A 213 11.73 14.90 -13.81
CA ARG A 213 10.81 14.63 -14.90
C ARG A 213 9.40 14.49 -14.34
N TRP A 214 8.47 15.24 -14.91
CA TRP A 214 7.08 15.25 -14.51
C TRP A 214 6.26 14.35 -15.43
N VAL A 215 5.59 13.38 -14.85
CA VAL A 215 4.76 12.42 -15.55
C VAL A 215 3.31 12.65 -15.19
N TYR A 216 2.47 12.80 -16.21
CA TYR A 216 1.03 12.90 -16.03
C TYR A 216 0.46 11.54 -15.57
N MET A 217 -0.28 11.56 -14.45
CA MET A 217 -0.92 10.38 -13.89
C MET A 217 -2.33 10.25 -14.45
N HIS A 218 -2.48 9.48 -15.52
CA HIS A 218 -3.79 9.25 -16.12
C HIS A 218 -4.70 8.46 -15.19
N PRO A 219 -5.95 8.94 -14.93
CA PRO A 219 -6.95 8.14 -14.25
C PRO A 219 -7.16 6.81 -14.99
N GLY A 220 -7.17 5.72 -14.24
CA GLY A 220 -7.32 4.40 -14.86
C GLY A 220 -6.06 3.88 -15.56
N ALA A 221 -4.87 4.41 -15.24
CA ALA A 221 -3.58 3.81 -15.58
C ALA A 221 -2.71 3.67 -14.32
N ALA A 222 -1.79 2.72 -14.31
CA ALA A 222 -0.87 2.52 -13.21
C ALA A 222 0.57 2.79 -13.63
N MET A 223 1.29 3.55 -12.81
CA MET A 223 2.73 3.75 -12.93
C MET A 223 3.46 2.82 -11.97
N ILE A 224 4.38 2.02 -12.49
CA ILE A 224 5.22 1.12 -11.70
C ILE A 224 6.52 1.85 -11.31
N MET A 225 6.85 1.80 -10.03
CA MET A 225 8.12 2.24 -9.47
C MET A 225 8.97 1.02 -9.10
N LYS A 226 10.09 0.86 -9.79
CA LYS A 226 11.11 -0.11 -9.41
C LYS A 226 11.86 0.38 -8.18
N THR A 227 12.57 -0.53 -7.53
CA THR A 227 13.56 -0.13 -6.51
C THR A 227 14.53 0.92 -7.05
N GLN A 228 15.02 1.80 -6.20
CA GLN A 228 16.05 2.81 -6.49
C GLN A 228 15.67 3.88 -7.54
N ILE A 229 14.40 3.98 -7.90
CA ILE A 229 13.90 5.09 -8.73
C ILE A 229 13.53 6.26 -7.85
N LEU A 230 14.16 7.40 -8.11
CA LEU A 230 13.84 8.65 -7.42
C LEU A 230 12.47 9.16 -7.90
N HIS A 231 11.53 9.27 -6.97
CA HIS A 231 10.16 9.66 -7.30
C HIS A 231 9.50 10.46 -6.17
N GLY A 232 8.40 11.12 -6.52
CA GLY A 232 7.57 11.86 -5.56
C GLY A 232 6.12 11.89 -6.02
N PRO A 233 5.23 11.09 -5.39
CA PRO A 233 3.81 11.03 -5.70
C PRO A 233 3.12 12.40 -5.66
N ALA A 234 2.14 12.57 -6.53
CA ALA A 234 1.40 13.80 -6.71
C ALA A 234 0.53 14.15 -5.49
N ALA A 235 0.14 15.43 -5.38
CA ALA A 235 -0.84 15.88 -4.40
C ALA A 235 -2.27 15.66 -4.88
N PHE A 236 -3.22 15.61 -3.94
CA PHE A 236 -4.68 15.61 -4.15
C PHE A 236 -5.26 14.46 -4.98
N LEU A 237 -4.47 13.45 -5.31
CA LEU A 237 -4.90 12.29 -6.08
C LEU A 237 -5.26 11.11 -5.19
N PRO A 238 -6.32 10.36 -5.52
CA PRO A 238 -6.67 9.11 -4.84
C PRO A 238 -5.74 7.98 -5.31
N HIS A 239 -4.54 7.93 -4.75
CA HIS A 239 -3.58 6.88 -5.04
C HIS A 239 -3.96 5.57 -4.37
N TYR A 240 -4.10 4.52 -5.17
CA TYR A 240 -4.01 3.14 -4.72
C TYR A 240 -2.60 2.64 -5.03
N GLU A 241 -1.87 2.27 -3.99
CA GLU A 241 -0.47 1.88 -4.07
C GLU A 241 -0.28 0.44 -3.59
N PRO A 242 -0.44 -0.57 -4.46
CA PRO A 242 0.02 -1.90 -4.17
C PRO A 242 1.55 -1.94 -4.16
N GLN A 243 2.12 -2.66 -3.21
CA GLN A 243 3.57 -2.70 -3.04
C GLN A 243 4.05 -4.02 -2.46
N PHE A 244 5.34 -4.29 -2.68
CA PHE A 244 6.05 -5.37 -2.02
C PHE A 244 6.35 -5.00 -0.56
N TYR A 245 6.47 -6.00 0.29
CA TYR A 245 6.63 -5.82 1.73
C TYR A 245 8.02 -5.30 2.08
N ASP A 246 8.18 -4.04 2.07
CA ASP A 246 9.18 -3.27 2.80
C ASP A 246 8.72 -1.81 2.77
N ASP A 247 8.86 -1.10 3.86
CA ASP A 247 8.58 0.34 3.90
C ASP A 247 9.85 1.16 4.11
N GLY A 248 11.02 0.53 3.91
CA GLY A 248 12.30 1.24 3.90
C GLY A 248 12.35 2.26 2.77
N TYR A 249 12.67 3.51 3.11
CA TYR A 249 12.81 4.58 2.13
C TYR A 249 13.99 5.49 2.46
N ARG A 250 14.53 6.14 1.43
CA ARG A 250 15.53 7.19 1.55
C ARG A 250 14.96 8.49 1.04
N MET A 251 14.99 9.52 1.87
CA MET A 251 14.46 10.83 1.55
C MET A 251 15.55 11.70 0.97
N TYR A 252 15.24 12.38 -0.12
CA TYR A 252 16.11 13.36 -0.78
C TYR A 252 15.62 14.81 -0.61
N GLU A 253 14.57 14.99 0.18
CA GLU A 253 14.04 16.28 0.62
C GLU A 253 13.78 16.23 2.12
N PRO A 254 13.88 17.36 2.86
CA PRO A 254 13.65 17.38 4.29
C PRO A 254 12.19 17.05 4.61
N MET A 255 12.02 16.34 5.71
CA MET A 255 10.70 16.16 6.29
C MET A 255 10.34 17.37 7.17
N PRO A 256 9.10 17.88 7.11
CA PRO A 256 8.65 18.91 8.04
C PRO A 256 8.84 18.45 9.49
N LYS A 257 9.36 19.33 10.34
CA LYS A 257 9.51 19.03 11.78
C LYS A 257 8.13 18.84 12.40
N ILE A 258 7.91 17.75 13.10
CA ILE A 258 6.69 17.54 13.88
C ILE A 258 6.72 18.49 15.06
N PRO A 259 5.72 19.37 15.27
CA PRO A 259 5.67 20.25 16.42
C PRO A 259 5.67 19.44 17.72
N ARG A 260 6.62 19.71 18.62
CA ARG A 260 6.70 19.04 19.93
C ARG A 260 5.41 19.10 20.74
N SER A 261 4.64 20.18 20.57
CA SER A 261 3.33 20.37 21.23
C SER A 261 2.29 19.30 20.86
N LEU A 262 2.49 18.57 19.76
CA LEU A 262 1.58 17.50 19.31
C LEU A 262 1.98 16.12 19.85
N LEU A 263 3.14 16.02 20.50
CA LEU A 263 3.68 14.80 21.09
C LEU A 263 3.56 14.81 22.62
N VAL A 264 2.48 15.31 23.13
CA VAL A 264 2.24 15.43 24.58
C VAL A 264 2.53 14.09 25.27
N GLY A 265 3.62 14.06 26.07
CA GLY A 265 4.03 12.91 26.87
C GLY A 265 4.94 11.88 26.17
N ARG A 266 5.39 12.12 24.92
CA ARG A 266 6.32 11.22 24.21
C ARG A 266 7.55 11.98 23.73
N GLU A 267 8.72 11.38 23.87
CA GLU A 267 9.94 11.87 23.22
C GLU A 267 9.90 11.55 21.72
N ILE A 268 10.23 12.54 20.89
CA ILE A 268 10.41 12.31 19.46
C ILE A 268 11.66 11.44 19.31
N PRO A 269 11.58 10.25 18.68
CA PRO A 269 12.76 9.47 18.36
C PRO A 269 13.79 10.32 17.61
N GLU A 270 15.07 10.14 17.92
CA GLU A 270 16.15 11.01 17.44
C GLU A 270 16.22 11.08 15.91
N HIS A 271 16.02 9.95 15.24
CA HIS A 271 15.96 9.86 13.77
C HIS A 271 14.78 10.63 13.13
N LEU A 272 13.75 10.99 13.92
CA LEU A 272 12.60 11.78 13.47
C LEU A 272 12.78 13.29 13.72
N ARG A 273 13.84 13.68 14.44
CA ARG A 273 14.05 15.09 14.77
C ARG A 273 14.45 15.92 13.56
N GLY A 274 14.77 15.28 12.44
CA GLY A 274 15.12 15.95 11.18
C GLY A 274 16.31 16.90 11.37
N ASP A 275 17.21 16.59 12.27
CA ASP A 275 18.44 17.35 12.51
C ASP A 275 19.60 16.63 11.83
N PRO A 276 20.00 17.09 10.64
CA PRO A 276 21.16 16.53 9.96
C PRO A 276 22.49 16.87 10.68
N ASP A 277 22.46 17.77 11.67
CA ASP A 277 23.63 18.20 12.42
C ASP A 277 23.93 17.30 13.63
N ALA A 278 23.14 16.25 13.86
CA ALA A 278 23.32 15.34 15.00
C ALA A 278 24.46 14.34 14.83
N ASP A 279 25.00 14.18 13.61
CA ASP A 279 26.03 13.20 13.32
C ASP A 279 27.43 13.82 13.21
N ALA A 280 28.41 13.09 13.74
CA ALA A 280 29.80 13.43 13.57
C ALA A 280 30.17 13.55 12.07
N ASP A 281 31.01 14.52 11.71
CA ASP A 281 31.35 14.88 10.32
C ASP A 281 31.72 13.70 9.39
N GLY A 282 32.20 12.57 9.95
CA GLY A 282 32.55 11.38 9.17
C GLY A 282 31.35 10.57 8.67
N ASP A 283 30.31 10.50 9.44
CA ASP A 283 29.08 9.73 9.09
C ASP A 283 28.27 10.47 8.02
N ARG A 284 28.32 11.81 8.03
CA ARG A 284 27.65 12.63 7.03
C ARG A 284 28.24 12.46 5.63
N GLU A 285 29.54 12.47 5.49
CA GLU A 285 30.21 12.28 4.19
C GLU A 285 29.94 10.87 3.63
N ALA A 286 30.02 9.84 4.47
CA ALA A 286 29.68 8.48 4.08
C ALA A 286 28.21 8.33 3.66
N LEU A 287 27.30 9.02 4.35
CA LEU A 287 25.88 9.04 3.98
C LEU A 287 25.66 9.75 2.64
N LEU A 288 26.33 10.90 2.40
CA LEU A 288 26.21 11.62 1.14
C LEU A 288 26.75 10.79 -0.04
N ASP A 289 27.88 10.11 0.15
CA ASP A 289 28.46 9.24 -0.87
C ASP A 289 27.53 8.07 -1.19
N TYR A 290 26.91 7.49 -0.15
CA TYR A 290 25.95 6.42 -0.32
C TYR A 290 24.66 6.90 -1.05
N LEU A 291 24.08 8.04 -0.68
CA LEU A 291 22.85 8.56 -1.26
C LEU A 291 22.95 8.84 -2.77
N VAL A 292 24.16 9.06 -3.31
CA VAL A 292 24.39 9.28 -4.74
C VAL A 292 24.99 8.07 -5.46
N SER A 293 25.24 6.98 -4.74
CA SER A 293 25.82 5.76 -5.31
C SER A 293 24.82 4.94 -6.13
N ASP A 294 25.34 4.04 -6.95
CA ASP A 294 24.55 3.06 -7.71
C ASP A 294 23.81 2.06 -6.80
N ASP A 295 24.21 1.95 -5.52
CA ASP A 295 23.52 1.14 -4.53
C ASP A 295 22.22 1.79 -4.04
N ALA A 296 22.16 3.12 -4.07
CA ALA A 296 21.00 3.90 -3.65
C ALA A 296 20.10 4.33 -4.80
N LEU A 297 20.65 4.53 -6.00
CA LEU A 297 19.96 5.08 -7.17
C LEU A 297 20.29 4.27 -8.44
N ASP A 298 19.27 3.88 -9.16
CA ASP A 298 19.40 3.32 -10.53
C ASP A 298 19.51 4.48 -11.53
N TRP A 299 20.72 5.03 -11.70
CA TRP A 299 20.96 6.21 -12.53
C TRP A 299 20.57 6.00 -14.00
N GLU A 300 20.72 4.79 -14.55
CA GLU A 300 20.28 4.48 -15.91
C GLU A 300 18.78 4.65 -16.07
N SER A 301 17.99 4.06 -15.18
CA SER A 301 16.55 4.19 -15.17
C SER A 301 16.07 5.58 -14.77
N ILE A 302 16.75 6.26 -13.84
CA ILE A 302 16.46 7.63 -13.41
C ILE A 302 16.57 8.60 -14.58
N HIS A 303 17.55 8.44 -15.45
CA HIS A 303 17.76 9.28 -16.63
C HIS A 303 17.01 8.81 -17.88
N ASP A 304 16.40 7.60 -17.89
CA ASP A 304 15.66 7.12 -19.06
C ASP A 304 14.39 7.97 -19.33
N PRO A 305 14.34 8.75 -20.39
CA PRO A 305 13.19 9.59 -20.70
C PRO A 305 11.93 8.77 -21.07
N ARG A 306 12.08 7.48 -21.34
CA ARG A 306 10.98 6.56 -21.65
C ARG A 306 10.62 5.68 -20.46
N TYR A 307 11.14 5.96 -19.26
CA TYR A 307 10.83 5.14 -18.09
C TYR A 307 9.32 5.01 -17.88
N SER A 308 8.60 6.14 -17.88
CA SER A 308 7.14 6.15 -17.70
C SER A 308 6.40 5.38 -18.80
N GLU A 309 6.81 5.53 -20.05
CA GLU A 309 6.22 4.77 -21.18
C GLU A 309 6.35 3.25 -20.98
N ARG A 310 7.54 2.81 -20.55
CA ARG A 310 7.83 1.39 -20.35
C ARG A 310 7.18 0.79 -19.11
N HIS A 311 6.92 1.58 -18.09
CA HIS A 311 6.47 1.13 -16.78
C HIS A 311 5.04 1.57 -16.45
N THR A 312 4.25 1.98 -17.45
CA THR A 312 2.82 2.25 -17.29
C THR A 312 2.02 1.01 -17.72
N CYS A 313 1.17 0.53 -16.81
CA CYS A 313 0.17 -0.48 -17.10
C CYS A 313 -1.13 0.20 -17.54
N THR A 314 -1.63 -0.17 -18.71
CA THR A 314 -3.01 0.13 -19.12
C THR A 314 -3.91 -1.04 -18.76
N PRO A 315 -5.19 -0.80 -18.39
CA PRO A 315 -6.10 -1.88 -18.02
C PRO A 315 -6.21 -2.96 -19.09
N LEU A 316 -6.01 -4.20 -18.70
CA LEU A 316 -6.11 -5.36 -19.57
C LEU A 316 -7.23 -6.28 -19.08
N LEU A 317 -8.29 -6.44 -19.87
CA LEU A 317 -9.42 -7.30 -19.52
C LEU A 317 -8.96 -8.76 -19.32
N ASP A 318 -9.24 -9.32 -18.16
CA ASP A 318 -9.02 -10.72 -17.88
C ASP A 318 -10.28 -11.53 -18.27
N ARG A 319 -10.22 -12.16 -19.42
CA ARG A 319 -11.36 -12.92 -19.99
C ARG A 319 -11.59 -14.25 -19.30
N ASP A 320 -10.62 -14.73 -18.53
CA ASP A 320 -10.74 -15.99 -17.80
C ASP A 320 -11.58 -15.83 -16.54
N THR A 321 -11.72 -14.58 -16.06
CA THR A 321 -12.40 -14.27 -14.79
C THR A 321 -13.70 -13.47 -14.95
N CYS A 322 -14.12 -13.11 -16.16
CA CYS A 322 -15.37 -12.35 -16.37
C CYS A 322 -15.99 -12.59 -17.75
N ASP A 323 -17.28 -12.27 -17.87
CA ASP A 323 -18.02 -12.34 -19.14
C ASP A 323 -18.00 -11.05 -19.97
N GLY A 324 -17.48 -9.96 -19.40
CA GLY A 324 -17.31 -8.66 -20.05
C GLY A 324 -18.61 -7.84 -20.18
N ARG A 325 -19.73 -8.28 -19.58
CA ARG A 325 -21.02 -7.55 -19.53
C ARG A 325 -21.39 -7.15 -18.13
N ASP A 326 -21.81 -8.12 -17.35
CA ASP A 326 -22.30 -7.92 -15.99
C ASP A 326 -21.16 -7.87 -14.98
N VAL A 327 -20.02 -8.47 -15.34
CA VAL A 327 -18.78 -8.46 -14.57
C VAL A 327 -17.62 -8.16 -15.49
N THR A 328 -16.82 -7.15 -15.11
CA THR A 328 -15.53 -6.88 -15.75
C THR A 328 -14.42 -6.96 -14.73
N ASP A 329 -13.33 -7.62 -15.09
CA ASP A 329 -12.14 -7.78 -14.26
C ASP A 329 -10.90 -7.42 -15.09
N HIS A 330 -10.19 -6.37 -14.70
CA HIS A 330 -9.06 -5.86 -15.45
C HIS A 330 -7.80 -5.95 -14.60
N TRP A 331 -6.75 -6.52 -15.19
CA TRP A 331 -5.41 -6.29 -14.69
C TRP A 331 -5.08 -4.80 -14.80
N ILE A 332 -4.73 -4.19 -13.66
CA ILE A 332 -4.36 -2.78 -13.58
C ILE A 332 -2.88 -2.58 -13.22
N VAL A 333 -2.28 -3.54 -12.51
CA VAL A 333 -0.83 -3.64 -12.28
C VAL A 333 -0.40 -5.05 -12.64
N TYR A 334 0.57 -5.18 -13.54
CA TYR A 334 1.05 -6.49 -14.01
C TYR A 334 2.46 -6.37 -14.60
N GLY A 335 3.09 -7.52 -14.82
CA GLY A 335 4.44 -7.60 -15.36
C GLY A 335 5.49 -7.92 -14.30
N ALA A 336 6.74 -7.95 -14.75
CA ALA A 336 7.90 -8.13 -13.89
C ALA A 336 8.68 -6.82 -13.80
N PHE A 337 8.90 -6.33 -12.63
CA PHE A 337 9.52 -5.02 -12.41
C PHE A 337 10.54 -5.00 -11.26
N GLY A 338 11.03 -6.18 -10.85
CA GLY A 338 12.26 -6.25 -10.08
C GLY A 338 13.45 -5.62 -10.82
N ARG A 339 14.56 -5.38 -10.16
CA ARG A 339 15.72 -4.65 -10.71
C ARG A 339 16.16 -5.13 -12.10
N GLN A 340 16.06 -6.42 -12.38
CA GLN A 340 16.41 -7.01 -13.67
C GLN A 340 15.20 -7.21 -14.61
N ASN A 341 14.05 -6.65 -14.28
CA ASN A 341 12.78 -6.82 -15.03
C ASN A 341 12.36 -8.28 -15.26
N ASN A 342 12.79 -9.21 -14.41
CA ASN A 342 12.49 -10.63 -14.53
C ASN A 342 11.76 -11.21 -13.31
N HIS A 343 11.53 -10.40 -12.26
CA HIS A 343 10.83 -10.85 -11.07
C HIS A 343 9.36 -10.41 -11.07
N GLN A 344 8.47 -11.36 -10.91
CA GLN A 344 7.09 -11.11 -10.52
C GLN A 344 7.09 -10.70 -9.03
N VAL A 345 6.58 -9.53 -8.74
CA VAL A 345 6.62 -8.98 -7.36
C VAL A 345 5.23 -8.97 -6.74
N PHE A 346 4.29 -8.38 -7.42
CA PHE A 346 2.86 -8.36 -7.10
C PHE A 346 2.07 -8.02 -8.38
N ALA A 347 0.76 -8.16 -8.29
CA ALA A 347 -0.15 -7.72 -9.34
C ALA A 347 -1.44 -7.18 -8.72
N SER A 348 -2.20 -6.41 -9.50
CA SER A 348 -3.52 -5.95 -9.05
C SER A 348 -4.54 -6.00 -10.16
N LYS A 349 -5.80 -6.24 -9.76
CA LYS A 349 -6.96 -6.20 -10.63
C LYS A 349 -8.01 -5.22 -10.12
N ARG A 350 -8.81 -4.71 -11.05
CA ARG A 350 -10.00 -3.91 -10.78
C ARG A 350 -11.23 -4.67 -11.24
N LEU A 351 -12.03 -5.09 -10.27
CA LEU A 351 -13.28 -5.82 -10.48
C LEU A 351 -14.46 -4.85 -10.44
N VAL A 352 -15.34 -4.93 -11.43
CA VAL A 352 -16.59 -4.16 -11.48
C VAL A 352 -17.75 -5.13 -11.66
N ILE A 353 -18.76 -5.03 -10.80
CA ILE A 353 -19.96 -5.87 -10.79
C ILE A 353 -21.18 -4.97 -10.91
N GLN A 354 -22.04 -5.24 -11.90
CA GLN A 354 -23.26 -4.46 -12.12
C GLN A 354 -24.31 -4.67 -11.01
N PRO A 355 -25.23 -3.72 -10.81
CA PRO A 355 -26.30 -3.84 -9.79
C PRO A 355 -27.10 -5.14 -9.92
N GLY A 356 -27.33 -5.81 -8.78
CA GLY A 356 -28.11 -7.04 -8.70
C GLY A 356 -27.39 -8.31 -9.15
N VAL A 357 -26.12 -8.17 -9.59
CA VAL A 357 -25.33 -9.32 -10.08
C VAL A 357 -24.62 -9.99 -8.92
N LYS A 358 -24.64 -11.33 -8.94
CA LYS A 358 -23.86 -12.19 -8.08
C LYS A 358 -22.77 -12.88 -8.90
N TYR A 359 -21.54 -12.75 -8.45
CA TYR A 359 -20.35 -13.27 -9.13
C TYR A 359 -19.53 -14.16 -8.18
N GLN A 360 -19.00 -15.26 -8.68
CA GLN A 360 -18.06 -16.10 -7.95
C GLN A 360 -16.65 -15.84 -8.48
N LEU A 361 -15.72 -15.52 -7.58
CA LEU A 361 -14.31 -15.32 -7.95
C LEU A 361 -13.75 -16.57 -8.62
N GLN A 362 -12.88 -16.35 -9.59
CA GLN A 362 -12.24 -17.40 -10.41
C GLN A 362 -10.70 -17.38 -10.31
N ASP A 363 -10.14 -16.67 -9.34
CA ASP A 363 -8.68 -16.57 -9.22
C ASP A 363 -8.06 -17.83 -8.61
N PRO A 364 -6.88 -18.24 -9.09
CA PRO A 364 -6.19 -19.43 -8.59
C PRO A 364 -5.35 -19.17 -7.32
N VAL A 365 -5.28 -17.92 -6.85
CA VAL A 365 -4.47 -17.48 -5.70
C VAL A 365 -5.24 -16.49 -4.83
N GLY A 366 -4.85 -16.39 -3.56
CA GLY A 366 -5.44 -15.44 -2.63
C GLY A 366 -5.11 -13.99 -2.95
N SER A 367 -5.96 -13.07 -2.50
CA SER A 367 -5.81 -11.63 -2.70
C SER A 367 -6.26 -10.83 -1.48
N ASP A 368 -5.74 -9.60 -1.36
CA ASP A 368 -6.42 -8.55 -0.62
C ASP A 368 -7.52 -7.96 -1.51
N LEU A 369 -8.62 -7.52 -0.92
CA LEU A 369 -9.75 -6.95 -1.65
C LEU A 369 -10.26 -5.72 -0.93
N ILE A 370 -10.41 -4.62 -1.67
CA ILE A 370 -10.85 -3.33 -1.16
C ILE A 370 -12.02 -2.84 -2.00
N VAL A 371 -13.15 -2.56 -1.36
CA VAL A 371 -14.33 -1.96 -2.02
C VAL A 371 -14.17 -0.46 -2.07
N VAL A 372 -14.12 0.12 -3.26
CA VAL A 372 -13.91 1.57 -3.48
C VAL A 372 -15.18 2.29 -3.94
N GLN A 373 -16.16 1.56 -4.46
CA GLN A 373 -17.48 2.10 -4.86
C GLN A 373 -18.56 1.06 -4.62
N GLY A 374 -19.78 1.54 -4.33
CA GLY A 374 -20.97 0.70 -4.20
C GLY A 374 -21.08 -0.02 -2.87
N MET A 375 -22.03 -0.95 -2.81
CA MET A 375 -22.29 -1.80 -1.65
C MET A 375 -22.76 -3.19 -2.07
N GLY A 376 -22.52 -4.18 -1.21
CA GLY A 376 -22.87 -5.55 -1.52
C GLY A 376 -22.50 -6.52 -0.42
N LYS A 377 -22.13 -7.73 -0.82
CA LYS A 377 -21.62 -8.78 0.06
C LYS A 377 -20.37 -9.41 -0.54
N ILE A 378 -19.42 -9.75 0.32
CA ILE A 378 -18.22 -10.52 -0.02
C ILE A 378 -18.19 -11.73 0.90
N GLY A 379 -18.39 -12.92 0.34
CA GLY A 379 -18.70 -14.10 1.11
C GLY A 379 -19.99 -13.89 1.92
N ALA A 380 -19.91 -14.08 3.24
CA ALA A 380 -21.00 -13.82 4.17
C ALA A 380 -21.01 -12.38 4.74
N HIS A 381 -20.00 -11.56 4.44
CA HIS A 381 -19.85 -10.24 5.04
C HIS A 381 -20.58 -9.16 4.22
N PRO A 382 -21.30 -8.23 4.87
CA PRO A 382 -21.73 -7.00 4.21
C PRO A 382 -20.49 -6.19 3.81
N ALA A 383 -20.54 -5.59 2.63
CA ALA A 383 -19.47 -4.78 2.07
C ALA A 383 -20.02 -3.43 1.58
N CYS A 384 -19.27 -2.36 1.82
CA CYS A 384 -19.61 -1.03 1.30
C CYS A 384 -18.37 -0.17 1.15
N ALA A 385 -18.40 0.72 0.16
CA ALA A 385 -17.33 1.71 -0.04
C ALA A 385 -17.22 2.66 1.16
N PRO A 386 -16.03 3.24 1.42
CA PRO A 386 -15.77 4.09 2.58
C PRO A 386 -16.73 5.26 2.76
N ARG A 387 -17.25 5.83 1.68
CA ARG A 387 -18.24 6.94 1.74
C ARG A 387 -19.56 6.56 2.42
N ALA A 388 -19.87 5.27 2.49
CA ALA A 388 -21.06 4.75 3.15
C ALA A 388 -20.77 4.29 4.60
N LEU A 389 -19.51 4.28 5.04
CA LEU A 389 -19.13 3.85 6.38
C LEU A 389 -19.49 4.89 7.42
N LYS A 390 -19.96 4.40 8.57
CA LYS A 390 -20.11 5.23 9.77
C LYS A 390 -18.87 5.10 10.64
N PRO A 391 -18.52 6.14 11.43
CA PRO A 391 -17.42 6.05 12.37
C PRO A 391 -17.53 4.79 13.24
N GLY A 392 -16.49 3.96 13.23
CA GLY A 392 -16.43 2.70 13.98
C GLY A 392 -17.04 1.48 13.30
N ASP A 393 -17.44 1.56 12.03
CA ASP A 393 -17.76 0.38 11.24
C ASP A 393 -16.45 -0.33 10.89
N LEU A 394 -16.33 -1.59 11.29
CA LEU A 394 -15.17 -2.43 11.03
C LEU A 394 -15.50 -3.50 10.01
N GLY A 395 -14.53 -3.79 9.13
CA GLY A 395 -14.60 -4.92 8.23
C GLY A 395 -15.64 -4.80 7.11
N ASN A 396 -16.04 -3.54 6.76
CA ASN A 396 -17.08 -3.36 5.74
C ASN A 396 -16.52 -3.03 4.35
N TRP A 397 -15.27 -2.76 4.19
CA TRP A 397 -14.71 -2.38 2.89
C TRP A 397 -13.36 -3.03 2.54
N CYS A 398 -12.70 -3.70 3.48
CA CYS A 398 -11.46 -4.42 3.25
C CYS A 398 -11.55 -5.87 3.69
N PHE A 399 -11.05 -6.75 2.84
CA PHE A 399 -11.15 -8.18 3.00
C PHE A 399 -9.85 -8.86 2.56
N ILE A 400 -9.66 -10.07 3.07
CA ILE A 400 -8.70 -11.02 2.53
C ILE A 400 -9.49 -12.19 1.96
N VAL A 401 -9.15 -12.56 0.74
CA VAL A 401 -9.60 -13.79 0.11
C VAL A 401 -8.45 -14.80 0.23
N PRO A 402 -8.55 -15.79 1.12
CA PRO A 402 -7.55 -16.83 1.29
C PRO A 402 -7.32 -17.63 0.02
N ALA A 403 -6.09 -18.13 -0.18
CA ALA A 403 -5.77 -18.94 -1.37
C ALA A 403 -6.62 -20.22 -1.46
N GLY A 404 -6.95 -20.83 -0.31
CA GLY A 404 -7.78 -22.04 -0.26
C GLY A 404 -9.24 -21.83 -0.74
N THR A 405 -9.72 -20.58 -0.77
CA THR A 405 -11.10 -20.23 -1.15
C THR A 405 -11.18 -19.25 -2.31
N ALA A 406 -10.05 -18.90 -2.93
CA ALA A 406 -9.94 -17.85 -3.93
C ALA A 406 -10.84 -18.02 -5.16
N ASN A 407 -11.17 -19.27 -5.52
CA ASN A 407 -12.04 -19.60 -6.64
C ASN A 407 -13.49 -19.92 -6.21
N SER A 408 -13.87 -19.68 -4.97
CA SER A 408 -15.20 -20.04 -4.43
C SER A 408 -15.90 -18.90 -3.72
N VAL A 409 -15.22 -17.80 -3.41
CA VAL A 409 -15.82 -16.64 -2.74
C VAL A 409 -16.84 -15.99 -3.66
N SER A 410 -18.07 -15.85 -3.16
CA SER A 410 -19.15 -15.14 -3.85
C SER A 410 -19.11 -13.65 -3.51
N ILE A 411 -19.24 -12.81 -4.54
CA ILE A 411 -19.43 -11.36 -4.41
C ILE A 411 -20.79 -11.02 -5.02
N GLU A 412 -21.59 -10.26 -4.29
CA GLU A 412 -22.91 -9.84 -4.71
C GLU A 412 -23.04 -8.32 -4.62
N ASN A 413 -23.37 -7.67 -5.72
CA ASN A 413 -23.72 -6.26 -5.70
C ASN A 413 -25.21 -6.13 -5.30
N THR A 414 -25.47 -5.64 -4.10
CA THR A 414 -26.83 -5.41 -3.57
C THR A 414 -27.25 -3.95 -3.63
N GLY A 415 -26.38 -3.10 -4.16
CA GLY A 415 -26.64 -1.65 -4.35
C GLY A 415 -27.30 -1.35 -5.70
N ASP A 416 -27.52 -0.07 -5.95
CA ASP A 416 -28.09 0.49 -7.17
C ASP A 416 -27.03 1.09 -8.12
N THR A 417 -25.77 1.06 -7.71
CA THR A 417 -24.60 1.48 -8.50
C THR A 417 -23.63 0.32 -8.66
N GLU A 418 -22.67 0.45 -9.55
CA GLU A 418 -21.60 -0.52 -9.69
C GLU A 418 -20.87 -0.77 -8.36
N LEU A 419 -20.60 -2.03 -8.06
CA LEU A 419 -19.67 -2.44 -7.02
C LEU A 419 -18.26 -2.51 -7.63
N VAL A 420 -17.36 -1.64 -7.18
CA VAL A 420 -15.98 -1.63 -7.64
C VAL A 420 -15.06 -2.08 -6.51
N ALA A 421 -14.24 -3.08 -6.80
CA ALA A 421 -13.23 -3.59 -5.87
C ALA A 421 -11.84 -3.63 -6.52
N LEU A 422 -10.83 -3.24 -5.75
CA LEU A 422 -9.42 -3.39 -6.10
C LEU A 422 -8.87 -4.62 -5.39
N ARG A 423 -8.07 -5.42 -6.08
CA ARG A 423 -7.51 -6.66 -5.54
C ARG A 423 -6.01 -6.72 -5.78
N THR A 424 -5.24 -7.01 -4.74
CA THR A 424 -3.78 -7.20 -4.82
C THR A 424 -3.42 -8.66 -4.63
N PHE A 425 -2.54 -9.15 -5.50
CA PHE A 425 -2.01 -10.52 -5.51
C PHE A 425 -0.51 -10.51 -5.21
N GLY A 426 0.00 -11.60 -4.65
CA GLY A 426 1.44 -11.82 -4.49
C GLY A 426 2.17 -12.15 -5.79
N PRO A 427 3.46 -12.49 -5.69
CA PRO A 427 4.31 -12.75 -6.86
C PRO A 427 4.06 -14.11 -7.53
N ASP A 428 3.03 -14.83 -7.14
CA ASP A 428 2.78 -16.21 -7.50
C ASP A 428 1.59 -16.41 -8.47
N HIS A 429 0.97 -15.33 -8.98
CA HIS A 429 -0.21 -15.44 -9.82
C HIS A 429 0.13 -16.03 -11.21
N PRO A 430 -0.38 -17.24 -11.56
CA PRO A 430 0.09 -17.98 -12.72
C PRO A 430 -0.33 -17.37 -14.06
N THR A 431 -1.41 -16.60 -14.10
CA THR A 431 -1.97 -15.98 -15.31
C THR A 431 -1.67 -14.49 -15.39
N MET A 432 -0.85 -13.94 -14.48
CA MET A 432 -0.48 -12.52 -14.53
C MET A 432 0.12 -12.18 -15.91
N PRO A 433 -0.41 -11.19 -16.63
CA PRO A 433 0.17 -10.79 -17.91
C PRO A 433 1.55 -10.16 -17.73
N VAL A 434 2.24 -9.99 -18.83
CA VAL A 434 3.54 -9.31 -18.89
C VAL A 434 3.43 -8.04 -19.72
N LEU A 435 4.32 -7.10 -19.47
CA LEU A 435 4.43 -5.92 -20.31
C LEU A 435 4.90 -6.33 -21.72
N PRO A 436 4.52 -5.60 -22.79
CA PRO A 436 4.74 -6.03 -24.18
C PRO A 436 6.20 -6.33 -24.56
N TRP A 437 7.15 -5.75 -23.82
CA TRP A 437 8.59 -5.93 -24.05
C TRP A 437 9.23 -7.01 -23.17
N GLN A 438 8.45 -7.70 -22.30
CA GLN A 438 8.93 -8.73 -21.38
C GLN A 438 8.71 -10.14 -21.96
N ASP A 439 9.68 -11.02 -21.72
CA ASP A 439 9.55 -12.45 -22.03
C ASP A 439 9.01 -13.20 -20.79
N ARG A 440 7.79 -13.71 -20.90
CA ARG A 440 7.15 -14.46 -19.82
C ARG A 440 7.95 -15.71 -19.39
N SER A 441 8.67 -16.33 -20.31
CA SER A 441 9.43 -17.56 -20.00
C SER A 441 10.60 -17.34 -19.05
N THR A 442 11.05 -16.10 -18.92
CA THR A 442 12.16 -15.71 -18.03
C THR A 442 11.73 -15.21 -16.66
N LEU A 443 10.40 -15.10 -16.43
CA LEU A 443 9.89 -14.54 -15.19
C LEU A 443 9.94 -15.54 -14.05
N VAL A 444 10.35 -15.04 -12.89
CA VAL A 444 10.39 -15.81 -11.65
C VAL A 444 9.69 -15.04 -10.53
N PRO A 445 9.02 -15.72 -9.59
CA PRO A 445 8.51 -15.07 -8.39
C PRO A 445 9.67 -14.50 -7.56
N LYS A 446 9.51 -13.31 -7.01
CA LYS A 446 10.52 -12.69 -6.15
C LYS A 446 10.51 -13.34 -4.76
N PRO A 447 11.58 -13.97 -4.31
CA PRO A 447 11.69 -14.46 -2.95
C PRO A 447 11.84 -13.30 -1.97
N LEU A 448 11.44 -13.53 -0.71
CA LEU A 448 11.68 -12.54 0.34
C LEU A 448 13.19 -12.41 0.57
N PRO A 449 13.73 -11.18 0.67
CA PRO A 449 15.13 -10.94 1.05
C PRO A 449 15.49 -11.66 2.35
N ALA A 450 16.71 -12.21 2.44
CA ALA A 450 17.12 -13.06 3.57
C ALA A 450 16.99 -12.34 4.94
N HIS A 451 17.26 -11.06 5.00
CA HIS A 451 17.14 -10.25 6.23
C HIS A 451 15.69 -10.06 6.71
N LEU A 452 14.69 -10.31 5.84
CA LEU A 452 13.27 -10.24 6.17
C LEU A 452 12.65 -11.64 6.41
N GLN A 453 13.39 -12.72 6.15
CA GLN A 453 12.99 -14.09 6.49
C GLN A 453 13.15 -14.27 8.01
N ARG A 454 12.05 -14.38 8.73
CA ARG A 454 12.00 -14.63 10.18
C ARG A 454 11.59 -16.07 10.46
#